data_2f755e2ca49ac90357d06c062857436e
#
_entry.id   2f755e2ca49ac90357d06c062857436e
#
_cell.length_a   1.000
_cell.length_b   1.000
_cell.length_c   1.000
_cell.angle_alpha   90.00
_cell.angle_beta   90.00
_cell.angle_gamma   90.00
#
_symmetry.space_group_name_H-M   'P 1'
#
loop_
_entity.id
_entity.type
_entity.pdbx_description
1 polymer ?
#
loop_
_entity_poly.entity_id
_entity_poly.type
_entity_poly.pdbx_seq_one_letter_code
_entity_poly.pdbx_strand_id
1 'polypeptide(L)'
;MAQTDTKTQPLLDIRNLKTYFYTDDGVVRAVNGVSLSIDPGKTLGVVGESGCGKSITAFSTMRLIPSPPGKIEDGQILFRESPSADAIDLTQLNAKGPQMRSIRGNDIAMIFQEPMTSLSPVHTIGNQIGEAIMLHQNVDKKEARERSIEALNKVRLPRPDRQVDAY
;
A
#
# COMPACT_ATOMS: atom_id res chain seq x y z
N MET A 1 4.82 39.52 -16.32
CA MET A 1 5.51 38.50 -15.52
C MET A 1 4.66 37.24 -15.56
N ALA A 2 5.06 36.27 -16.35
CA ALA A 2 4.35 34.99 -16.46
C ALA A 2 4.62 34.18 -15.17
N GLN A 3 3.57 33.91 -14.40
CA GLN A 3 3.62 32.90 -13.35
C GLN A 3 3.84 31.56 -14.03
N THR A 4 5.04 31.03 -13.94
CA THR A 4 5.30 29.63 -14.22
C THR A 4 4.59 28.83 -13.14
N ASP A 5 3.37 28.35 -13.44
CA ASP A 5 2.73 27.28 -12.71
C ASP A 5 3.68 26.05 -12.75
N THR A 6 4.51 25.93 -11.76
CA THR A 6 5.24 24.70 -11.50
C THR A 6 4.22 23.64 -11.12
N LYS A 7 3.68 22.96 -12.16
CA LYS A 7 2.75 21.85 -11.98
C LYS A 7 3.46 20.79 -11.14
N THR A 8 3.15 20.76 -9.85
CA THR A 8 3.70 19.79 -8.90
C THR A 8 3.40 18.41 -9.46
N GLN A 9 4.42 17.59 -9.63
CA GLN A 9 4.25 16.22 -10.14
C GLN A 9 3.48 15.40 -9.11
N PRO A 10 2.46 14.61 -9.51
CA PRO A 10 1.70 13.79 -8.56
C PRO A 10 2.60 12.74 -7.90
N LEU A 11 2.31 12.46 -6.63
CA LEU A 11 2.98 11.40 -5.86
C LEU A 11 2.63 10.01 -6.41
N LEU A 12 1.35 9.81 -6.74
CA LEU A 12 0.85 8.61 -7.41
C LEU A 12 0.05 9.03 -8.65
N ASP A 13 0.34 8.41 -9.79
CA ASP A 13 -0.36 8.67 -11.05
C ASP A 13 -0.67 7.34 -11.74
N ILE A 14 -1.94 6.96 -11.71
CA ILE A 14 -2.45 5.76 -12.36
C ILE A 14 -3.02 6.17 -13.72
N ARG A 15 -2.58 5.49 -14.78
CA ARG A 15 -2.96 5.80 -16.16
C ARG A 15 -3.52 4.57 -16.85
N ASN A 16 -4.78 4.63 -17.27
CA ASN A 16 -5.47 3.61 -18.06
C ASN A 16 -5.30 2.19 -17.51
N LEU A 17 -5.33 2.04 -16.17
CA LEU A 17 -5.09 0.76 -15.51
C LEU A 17 -6.15 -0.27 -15.90
N LYS A 18 -5.72 -1.45 -16.33
CA LYS A 18 -6.56 -2.61 -16.60
C LYS A 18 -6.07 -3.80 -15.79
N THR A 19 -6.92 -4.32 -14.92
CA THR A 19 -6.65 -5.53 -14.12
C THR A 19 -7.76 -6.53 -14.33
N TYR A 20 -7.43 -7.70 -14.85
CA TYR A 20 -8.35 -8.74 -15.23
C TYR A 20 -8.06 -10.03 -14.45
N PHE A 21 -9.10 -10.85 -14.27
CA PHE A 21 -8.99 -12.17 -13.67
C PHE A 21 -9.46 -13.22 -14.69
N TYR A 22 -8.62 -14.21 -14.92
CA TYR A 22 -8.87 -15.32 -15.84
C TYR A 22 -9.34 -16.52 -15.03
N THR A 23 -10.63 -16.75 -15.00
CA THR A 23 -11.27 -17.86 -14.30
C THR A 23 -11.77 -18.91 -15.30
N ASP A 24 -12.12 -20.10 -14.82
CA ASP A 24 -12.69 -21.15 -15.65
C ASP A 24 -14.01 -20.72 -16.32
N ASP A 25 -14.76 -19.81 -15.68
CA ASP A 25 -16.02 -19.25 -16.18
C ASP A 25 -15.82 -18.08 -17.18
N GLY A 26 -14.58 -17.64 -17.39
CA GLY A 26 -14.27 -16.56 -18.32
C GLY A 26 -13.41 -15.43 -17.72
N VAL A 27 -13.38 -14.28 -18.41
CA VAL A 27 -12.54 -13.14 -18.05
C VAL A 27 -13.35 -12.08 -17.32
N VAL A 28 -13.00 -11.85 -16.04
CA VAL A 28 -13.56 -10.77 -15.23
C VAL A 28 -12.67 -9.53 -15.35
N ARG A 29 -13.20 -8.46 -15.94
CA ARG A 29 -12.53 -7.17 -16.11
C ARG A 29 -12.76 -6.29 -14.86
N ALA A 30 -12.05 -6.59 -13.78
CA ALA A 30 -12.26 -5.96 -12.48
C ALA A 30 -11.89 -4.46 -12.46
N VAL A 31 -10.88 -4.07 -13.20
CA VAL A 31 -10.51 -2.66 -13.48
C VAL A 31 -10.31 -2.54 -14.98
N ASN A 32 -10.97 -1.58 -15.62
CA ASN A 32 -10.95 -1.43 -17.07
C ASN A 32 -10.79 0.03 -17.48
N GLY A 33 -9.54 0.51 -17.53
CA GLY A 33 -9.19 1.83 -18.01
C GLY A 33 -9.31 2.94 -16.96
N VAL A 34 -9.02 2.64 -15.68
CA VAL A 34 -9.06 3.64 -14.60
C VAL A 34 -7.81 4.52 -14.64
N SER A 35 -8.04 5.83 -14.55
CA SER A 35 -6.99 6.84 -14.38
C SER A 35 -7.34 7.74 -13.20
N LEU A 36 -6.35 7.98 -12.33
CA LEU A 36 -6.46 8.88 -11.19
C LEU A 36 -5.07 9.33 -10.74
N SER A 37 -4.99 10.46 -10.05
CA SER A 37 -3.73 10.94 -9.49
C SER A 37 -3.91 11.45 -8.07
N ILE A 38 -2.83 11.37 -7.28
CA ILE A 38 -2.77 11.88 -5.92
C ILE A 38 -1.56 12.80 -5.81
N ASP A 39 -1.81 14.06 -5.51
CA ASP A 39 -0.76 15.05 -5.28
C ASP A 39 -0.18 14.91 -3.88
N PRO A 40 1.07 15.35 -3.65
CA PRO A 40 1.68 15.37 -2.32
C PRO A 40 0.82 16.09 -1.29
N GLY A 41 0.60 15.45 -0.13
CA GLY A 41 -0.18 16.01 0.97
C GLY A 41 -1.68 16.14 0.70
N LYS A 42 -2.20 15.53 -0.37
CA LYS A 42 -3.62 15.53 -0.70
C LYS A 42 -4.27 14.18 -0.40
N THR A 43 -5.58 14.21 -0.20
CA THR A 43 -6.42 13.03 -0.03
C THR A 43 -7.34 12.90 -1.23
N LEU A 44 -7.41 11.70 -1.81
CA LEU A 44 -8.34 11.36 -2.89
C LEU A 44 -9.40 10.41 -2.35
N GLY A 45 -10.66 10.82 -2.42
CA GLY A 45 -11.81 9.96 -2.14
C GLY A 45 -12.22 9.17 -3.39
N VAL A 46 -12.23 7.83 -3.29
CA VAL A 46 -12.72 6.95 -4.36
C VAL A 46 -14.04 6.30 -3.91
N VAL A 47 -15.14 6.67 -4.54
CA VAL A 47 -16.48 6.19 -4.21
C VAL A 47 -17.06 5.34 -5.34
N GLY A 48 -17.95 4.45 -5.00
CA GLY A 48 -18.63 3.56 -5.96
C GLY A 48 -19.28 2.37 -5.26
N GLU A 49 -20.12 1.65 -5.98
CA GLU A 49 -20.82 0.48 -5.47
C GLU A 49 -19.88 -0.68 -5.08
N SER A 50 -20.40 -1.65 -4.32
CA SER A 50 -19.64 -2.87 -4.03
C SER A 50 -19.32 -3.61 -5.34
N GLY A 51 -18.10 -4.12 -5.46
CA GLY A 51 -17.67 -4.84 -6.66
C GLY A 51 -17.20 -3.98 -7.84
N CYS A 52 -17.30 -2.65 -7.80
CA CYS A 52 -16.91 -1.78 -8.93
C CYS A 52 -15.38 -1.61 -9.13
N GLY A 53 -14.54 -2.39 -8.45
CA GLY A 53 -13.08 -2.41 -8.69
C GLY A 53 -12.22 -1.52 -7.78
N LYS A 54 -12.78 -0.78 -6.79
CA LYS A 54 -12.01 0.10 -5.89
C LYS A 54 -10.85 -0.62 -5.19
N SER A 55 -11.15 -1.72 -4.52
CA SER A 55 -10.13 -2.51 -3.81
C SER A 55 -9.12 -3.13 -4.77
N ILE A 56 -9.56 -3.58 -5.95
CA ILE A 56 -8.66 -4.15 -6.96
C ILE A 56 -7.71 -3.07 -7.51
N THR A 57 -8.16 -1.82 -7.66
CA THR A 57 -7.29 -0.70 -8.03
C THR A 57 -6.20 -0.48 -6.97
N ALA A 58 -6.57 -0.46 -5.69
CA ALA A 58 -5.62 -0.34 -4.58
C ALA A 58 -4.66 -1.54 -4.50
N PHE A 59 -5.16 -2.78 -4.64
CA PHE A 59 -4.32 -3.98 -4.67
C PHE A 59 -3.38 -4.00 -5.87
N SER A 60 -3.82 -3.49 -7.03
CA SER A 60 -2.97 -3.36 -8.22
C SER A 60 -1.81 -2.40 -7.96
N THR A 61 -2.06 -1.27 -7.27
CA THR A 61 -1.03 -0.30 -6.88
C THR A 61 0.04 -0.95 -6.00
N MET A 62 -0.38 -1.78 -5.07
CA MET A 62 0.53 -2.52 -4.18
C MET A 62 1.10 -3.80 -4.80
N ARG A 63 0.74 -4.14 -6.06
CA ARG A 63 1.12 -5.41 -6.72
C ARG A 63 0.72 -6.65 -5.88
N LEU A 64 -0.44 -6.56 -5.22
CA LEU A 64 -0.99 -7.62 -4.35
C LEU A 64 -2.04 -8.49 -5.07
N ILE A 65 -2.26 -8.29 -6.36
CA ILE A 65 -3.15 -9.12 -7.15
C ILE A 65 -2.57 -10.53 -7.23
N PRO A 66 -3.32 -11.57 -6.76
CA PRO A 66 -2.87 -12.95 -6.89
C PRO A 66 -2.75 -13.34 -8.38
N SER A 67 -1.61 -13.81 -8.77
CA SER A 67 -1.34 -14.19 -10.15
C SER A 67 -0.76 -15.61 -10.20
N PRO A 68 -1.46 -16.60 -10.81
CA PRO A 68 -2.82 -16.55 -11.33
C PRO A 68 -3.89 -16.43 -10.22
N PRO A 69 -5.17 -16.10 -10.48
CA PRO A 69 -5.77 -15.85 -11.80
C PRO A 69 -5.73 -14.40 -12.27
N GLY A 70 -5.28 -13.45 -11.42
CA GLY A 70 -5.28 -12.02 -11.73
C GLY A 70 -4.04 -11.57 -12.49
N LYS A 71 -4.21 -10.56 -13.35
CA LYS A 71 -3.13 -9.95 -14.12
C LYS A 71 -3.40 -8.47 -14.37
N ILE A 72 -2.38 -7.63 -14.22
CA ILE A 72 -2.41 -6.27 -14.75
C ILE A 72 -2.12 -6.38 -16.23
N GLU A 73 -3.13 -6.10 -17.07
CA GLU A 73 -3.06 -6.28 -18.51
C GLU A 73 -2.46 -5.07 -19.22
N ASP A 74 -2.77 -3.88 -18.72
CA ASP A 74 -2.39 -2.63 -19.40
C ASP A 74 -2.41 -1.48 -18.40
N GLY A 75 -1.83 -0.35 -18.80
CA GLY A 75 -1.74 0.87 -18.02
C GLY A 75 -0.45 0.98 -17.22
N GLN A 76 -0.33 2.08 -16.53
CA GLN A 76 0.85 2.42 -15.73
C GLN A 76 0.43 2.84 -14.32
N ILE A 77 1.29 2.57 -13.35
CA ILE A 77 1.17 3.04 -11.98
C ILE A 77 2.49 3.73 -11.63
N LEU A 78 2.54 5.04 -11.82
CA LEU A 78 3.72 5.84 -11.59
C LEU A 78 3.73 6.35 -10.14
N PHE A 79 4.74 5.98 -9.40
CA PHE A 79 4.96 6.38 -8.01
C PHE A 79 6.23 7.22 -7.89
N ARG A 80 6.21 8.24 -7.03
CA ARG A 80 7.37 9.06 -6.66
C ARG A 80 7.51 9.11 -5.16
N GLU A 81 8.70 8.86 -4.64
CA GLU A 81 9.01 8.99 -3.20
C GLU A 81 8.91 10.44 -2.72
N SER A 82 9.17 11.39 -3.61
CA SER A 82 9.04 12.83 -3.37
C SER A 82 8.67 13.55 -4.67
N PRO A 83 8.19 14.81 -4.61
CA PRO A 83 7.85 15.60 -5.79
C PRO A 83 9.01 15.83 -6.77
N SER A 84 10.25 15.73 -6.30
CA SER A 84 11.48 15.91 -7.09
C SER A 84 12.10 14.58 -7.56
N ALA A 85 11.59 13.45 -7.08
CA ALA A 85 12.10 12.14 -7.46
C ALA A 85 11.60 11.71 -8.84
N ASP A 86 12.37 10.88 -9.53
CA ASP A 86 11.92 10.23 -10.75
C ASP A 86 10.77 9.25 -10.48
N ALA A 87 9.86 9.14 -11.44
CA ALA A 87 8.75 8.23 -11.33
C ALA A 87 9.20 6.78 -11.53
N ILE A 88 8.77 5.92 -10.64
CA ILE A 88 8.92 4.46 -10.75
C ILE A 88 7.58 3.90 -11.25
N ASP A 89 7.59 3.17 -12.37
CA ASP A 89 6.39 2.44 -12.81
C ASP A 89 6.28 1.12 -12.06
N LEU A 90 5.37 1.07 -11.09
CA LEU A 90 5.15 -0.11 -10.25
C LEU A 90 4.67 -1.32 -11.06
N THR A 91 4.06 -1.13 -12.24
CA THR A 91 3.60 -2.23 -13.08
C THR A 91 4.77 -3.03 -13.67
N GLN A 92 5.91 -2.40 -13.86
CA GLN A 92 7.13 -3.01 -14.41
C GLN A 92 7.97 -3.74 -13.36
N LEU A 93 7.70 -3.50 -12.06
CA LEU A 93 8.45 -4.15 -11.00
C LEU A 93 8.03 -5.61 -10.83
N ASN A 94 9.00 -6.45 -10.49
CA ASN A 94 8.68 -7.79 -10.02
C ASN A 94 7.90 -7.68 -8.69
N ALA A 95 6.67 -8.24 -8.66
CA ALA A 95 5.80 -8.17 -7.48
C ALA A 95 6.43 -8.77 -6.20
N LYS A 96 7.34 -9.72 -6.32
CA LYS A 96 8.09 -10.34 -5.22
C LYS A 96 9.53 -9.84 -5.11
N GLY A 97 9.92 -8.89 -5.97
CA GLY A 97 11.27 -8.34 -6.03
C GLY A 97 11.60 -7.40 -4.87
N PRO A 98 12.89 -7.16 -4.61
CA PRO A 98 13.35 -6.34 -3.48
C PRO A 98 12.83 -4.90 -3.56
N GLN A 99 12.82 -4.30 -4.74
CA GLN A 99 12.36 -2.92 -4.92
C GLN A 99 10.86 -2.74 -4.59
N MET A 100 9.98 -3.69 -5.02
CA MET A 100 8.57 -3.63 -4.63
C MET A 100 8.38 -3.90 -3.14
N ARG A 101 9.21 -4.74 -2.53
CA ARG A 101 9.19 -5.03 -1.09
C ARG A 101 9.64 -3.84 -0.25
N SER A 102 10.61 -3.04 -0.72
CA SER A 102 11.02 -1.81 -0.02
C SER A 102 9.93 -0.74 -0.05
N ILE A 103 9.17 -0.64 -1.13
CA ILE A 103 8.06 0.33 -1.25
C ILE A 103 6.88 -0.05 -0.36
N ARG A 104 6.54 -1.35 -0.31
CA ARG A 104 5.42 -1.83 0.52
C ARG A 104 5.71 -1.66 2.01
N GLY A 105 4.80 -1.01 2.71
CA GLY A 105 4.88 -0.79 4.15
C GLY A 105 5.76 0.39 4.57
N ASN A 106 6.71 0.79 3.72
CA ASN A 106 7.53 1.98 3.95
C ASN A 106 6.92 3.22 3.29
N ASP A 107 6.79 3.19 1.96
CA ASP A 107 6.34 4.35 1.18
C ASP A 107 4.83 4.29 0.91
N ILE A 108 4.29 3.10 0.65
CA ILE A 108 2.87 2.84 0.43
C ILE A 108 2.40 1.76 1.40
N ALA A 109 1.48 2.11 2.29
CA ALA A 109 0.83 1.18 3.20
C ALA A 109 -0.66 1.02 2.87
N MET A 110 -1.27 -0.06 3.35
CA MET A 110 -2.69 -0.33 3.16
C MET A 110 -3.33 -0.74 4.48
N ILE A 111 -4.51 -0.18 4.74
CA ILE A 111 -5.40 -0.65 5.82
C ILE A 111 -6.50 -1.48 5.15
N PHE A 112 -6.59 -2.75 5.52
CA PHE A 112 -7.58 -3.68 4.98
C PHE A 112 -8.95 -3.46 5.62
N GLN A 113 -10.00 -3.82 4.89
CA GLN A 113 -11.39 -3.61 5.33
C GLN A 113 -11.77 -4.49 6.53
N GLU A 114 -11.16 -5.66 6.67
CA GLU A 114 -11.39 -6.59 7.79
C GLU A 114 -10.13 -6.73 8.66
N PRO A 115 -9.90 -5.81 9.61
CA PRO A 115 -8.69 -5.83 10.43
C PRO A 115 -8.62 -7.02 11.41
N MET A 116 -9.74 -7.67 11.73
CA MET A 116 -9.80 -8.79 12.68
C MET A 116 -8.97 -10.00 12.26
N THR A 117 -8.74 -10.19 10.96
CA THR A 117 -7.91 -11.27 10.41
C THR A 117 -6.45 -10.85 10.18
N SER A 118 -6.11 -9.60 10.47
CA SER A 118 -4.78 -9.05 10.17
C SER A 118 -3.73 -9.48 11.19
N LEU A 119 -4.13 -9.76 12.42
CA LEU A 119 -3.23 -10.16 13.49
C LEU A 119 -3.11 -11.69 13.56
N SER A 120 -1.88 -12.17 13.65
CA SER A 120 -1.59 -13.58 13.87
C SER A 120 -1.87 -13.94 15.33
N PRO A 121 -2.72 -14.95 15.62
CA PRO A 121 -3.02 -15.35 17.01
C PRO A 121 -1.87 -16.07 17.72
N VAL A 122 -0.80 -16.40 17.01
CA VAL A 122 0.37 -17.13 17.53
C VAL A 122 1.59 -16.23 17.75
N HIS A 123 1.47 -14.92 17.44
CA HIS A 123 2.53 -13.94 17.66
C HIS A 123 1.99 -12.77 18.47
N THR A 124 2.80 -12.24 19.38
CA THR A 124 2.41 -11.06 20.15
C THR A 124 2.25 -9.82 19.25
N ILE A 125 1.43 -8.88 19.68
CA ILE A 125 1.22 -7.59 19.00
C ILE A 125 2.56 -6.89 18.78
N GLY A 126 3.43 -6.87 19.79
CA GLY A 126 4.76 -6.26 19.71
C GLY A 126 5.68 -6.94 18.69
N ASN A 127 5.60 -8.27 18.56
CA ASN A 127 6.38 -8.96 17.54
C ASN A 127 5.92 -8.59 16.13
N GLN A 128 4.61 -8.50 15.91
CA GLN A 128 4.05 -8.18 14.58
C GLN A 128 4.32 -6.73 14.18
N ILE A 129 4.17 -5.78 15.10
CA ILE A 129 4.50 -4.36 14.85
C ILE A 129 6.02 -4.19 14.71
N GLY A 130 6.79 -4.82 15.60
CA GLY A 130 8.26 -4.74 15.62
C GLY A 130 8.91 -5.33 14.38
N GLU A 131 8.32 -6.37 13.78
CA GLU A 131 8.79 -6.93 12.52
C GLU A 131 8.73 -5.88 11.39
N ALA A 132 7.60 -5.19 11.25
CA ALA A 132 7.47 -4.13 10.24
C ALA A 132 8.46 -2.98 10.48
N ILE A 133 8.69 -2.62 11.76
CA ILE A 133 9.66 -1.57 12.11
C ILE A 133 11.08 -2.02 11.74
N MET A 134 11.49 -3.24 12.07
CA MET A 134 12.83 -3.75 11.76
C MET A 134 13.06 -3.95 10.26
N LEU A 135 12.02 -4.30 9.49
CA LEU A 135 12.12 -4.47 8.05
C LEU A 135 12.40 -3.15 7.30
N HIS A 136 11.87 -2.04 7.81
CA HIS A 136 11.91 -0.75 7.12
C HIS A 136 12.77 0.31 7.81
N GLN A 137 13.17 0.07 9.06
CA GLN A 137 13.99 0.97 9.84
C GLN A 137 15.18 0.21 10.37
N ASN A 138 16.36 0.76 10.22
CA ASN A 138 17.59 0.11 10.68
C ASN A 138 17.73 0.21 12.22
N VAL A 139 16.91 -0.55 12.94
CA VAL A 139 16.84 -0.58 14.40
C VAL A 139 16.96 -1.98 14.95
N ASP A 140 17.44 -2.10 16.19
CA ASP A 140 17.50 -3.38 16.89
C ASP A 140 16.14 -3.79 17.48
N LYS A 141 16.06 -5.00 18.01
CA LYS A 141 14.84 -5.56 18.60
C LYS A 141 14.33 -4.76 19.80
N LYS A 142 15.23 -4.18 20.59
CA LYS A 142 14.87 -3.40 21.78
C LYS A 142 14.21 -2.09 21.35
N GLU A 143 14.83 -1.39 20.44
CA GLU A 143 14.30 -0.14 19.88
C GLU A 143 12.99 -0.39 19.11
N ALA A 144 12.87 -1.48 18.36
CA ALA A 144 11.63 -1.85 17.70
C ALA A 144 10.48 -2.07 18.70
N ARG A 145 10.74 -2.67 19.87
CA ARG A 145 9.75 -2.82 20.93
C ARG A 145 9.33 -1.46 21.50
N GLU A 146 10.27 -0.57 21.79
CA GLU A 146 9.99 0.77 22.29
C GLU A 146 9.12 1.57 21.30
N ARG A 147 9.45 1.54 20.01
CA ARG A 147 8.66 2.16 18.94
C ARG A 147 7.28 1.51 18.77
N SER A 148 7.16 0.21 19.01
CA SER A 148 5.86 -0.49 19.01
C SER A 148 4.96 0.03 20.13
N ILE A 149 5.49 0.20 21.34
CA ILE A 149 4.76 0.79 22.49
C ILE A 149 4.34 2.23 22.17
N GLU A 150 5.24 3.02 21.57
CA GLU A 150 4.93 4.38 21.14
C GLU A 150 3.81 4.42 20.10
N ALA A 151 3.83 3.52 19.11
CA ALA A 151 2.78 3.41 18.09
C ALA A 151 1.41 3.07 18.72
N LEU A 152 1.37 2.12 19.64
CA LEU A 152 0.16 1.77 20.39
C LEU A 152 -0.35 2.96 21.24
N ASN A 153 0.55 3.74 21.81
CA ASN A 153 0.20 4.94 22.57
C ASN A 153 -0.37 6.04 21.66
N LYS A 154 0.17 6.24 20.46
CA LYS A 154 -0.34 7.20 19.47
C LYS A 154 -1.80 6.93 19.08
N VAL A 155 -2.20 5.67 19.02
CA VAL A 155 -3.61 5.27 18.79
C VAL A 155 -4.44 5.21 20.08
N ARG A 156 -3.90 5.68 21.21
CA ARG A 156 -4.56 5.75 22.52
C ARG A 156 -5.02 4.39 23.05
N LEU A 157 -4.30 3.32 22.74
CA LEU A 157 -4.59 2.01 23.30
C LEU A 157 -4.26 2.03 24.81
N PRO A 158 -5.18 1.58 25.70
CA PRO A 158 -4.92 1.56 27.15
C PRO A 158 -3.77 0.61 27.49
N ARG A 159 -2.85 1.05 28.36
CA ARG A 159 -1.71 0.24 28.86
C ARG A 159 -0.88 -0.39 27.73
N PRO A 160 -0.31 0.42 26.80
CA PRO A 160 0.41 -0.09 25.64
C PRO A 160 1.65 -0.93 26.01
N ASP A 161 2.25 -0.66 27.18
CA ASP A 161 3.35 -1.40 27.78
C ASP A 161 3.01 -2.87 28.07
N ARG A 162 1.74 -3.17 28.35
CA ARG A 162 1.23 -4.54 28.55
C ARG A 162 0.65 -5.12 27.28
N GLN A 163 -0.05 -4.29 26.49
CA GLN A 163 -0.67 -4.75 25.24
C GLN A 163 0.35 -5.21 24.20
N VAL A 164 1.56 -4.67 24.21
CA VAL A 164 2.64 -5.09 23.31
C VAL A 164 2.98 -6.58 23.47
N ASP A 165 2.78 -7.16 24.64
CA ASP A 165 3.04 -8.57 24.94
C ASP A 165 1.76 -9.45 24.83
N ALA A 166 0.59 -8.88 24.50
CA ALA A 166 -0.65 -9.60 24.24
C ALA A 166 -0.66 -10.26 22.85
N TYR A 167 -1.58 -11.24 22.69
CA TYR A 167 -1.83 -11.96 21.43
C TYR A 167 -3.07 -11.42 20.74
#